data_a2d463a550312e7c522dea468a14a84c
#
_entry.id   a2d463a550312e7c522dea468a14a84c
#
_cell.length_a   1.000
_cell.length_b   1.000
_cell.length_c   1.000
_cell.angle_alpha   90.00
_cell.angle_beta   90.00
_cell.angle_gamma   90.00
#
_symmetry.space_group_name_H-M   'P 1'
#
loop_
_entity.id
_entity.type
_entity.pdbx_description
1 polymer ?
#
loop_
_entity_poly.entity_id
_entity_poly.type
_entity_poly.pdbx_seq_one_letter_code
_entity_poly.pdbx_strand_id
1 'polypeptide(L)'
;FDFDGEVEVSVTAHKEEIKAARIRPLSYGITPQVSGNTLTFKLNSPRNLSIEVNGDIFHNLHLFANPIDRNNPLKPGMNPKKLKKNRNLIYFGPGIHQLPGDTLDVPSGKTVYISGGAIVRGCIRAKNAENVTIFGRGEVHPEGRGAGVSIINSKNIRVEGLITTQCPTGGSDSVTIRNVKAISSYGWGDGMNVFASNNVLFDGVFCRNSDDCTTVYATCMGFKGGCKNITMQNSTLWAD
;
A
#
# COMPACT_ATOMS: atom_id res chain seq x y z
N PHE A 1 -11.00 5.82 0.32
CA PHE A 1 -11.57 6.75 1.29
C PHE A 1 -11.32 6.27 2.72
N ASP A 2 -11.42 7.20 3.69
CA ASP A 2 -11.32 6.90 5.11
C ASP A 2 -12.70 7.06 5.76
N PHE A 3 -13.06 6.19 6.72
CA PHE A 3 -14.34 6.27 7.42
C PHE A 3 -14.24 5.71 8.83
N ASP A 4 -15.27 5.98 9.63
CA ASP A 4 -15.51 5.45 10.98
C ASP A 4 -17.00 5.11 11.10
N GLY A 5 -17.34 4.07 11.85
CA GLY A 5 -18.71 3.58 11.98
C GLY A 5 -19.18 2.74 10.79
N GLU A 6 -20.41 2.93 10.32
CA GLU A 6 -21.01 2.23 9.17
C GLU A 6 -21.08 3.14 7.94
N VAL A 7 -20.85 2.58 6.75
CA VAL A 7 -20.99 3.25 5.47
C VAL A 7 -21.65 2.31 4.45
N GLU A 8 -22.52 2.87 3.62
CA GLU A 8 -23.03 2.20 2.43
C GLU A 8 -22.17 2.60 1.24
N VAL A 9 -21.75 1.58 0.48
CA VAL A 9 -20.96 1.73 -0.74
C VAL A 9 -21.85 1.43 -1.94
N SER A 10 -21.86 2.33 -2.92
CA SER A 10 -22.53 2.15 -4.20
C SER A 10 -21.51 2.18 -5.33
N VAL A 11 -21.54 1.16 -6.19
CA VAL A 11 -20.65 1.02 -7.35
C VAL A 11 -21.49 0.88 -8.61
N THR A 12 -21.23 1.71 -9.61
CA THR A 12 -21.95 1.70 -10.88
C THR A 12 -21.02 1.30 -12.02
N ALA A 13 -21.38 0.25 -12.76
CA ALA A 13 -20.72 -0.14 -14.00
C ALA A 13 -21.26 0.71 -15.16
N HIS A 14 -20.41 1.53 -15.80
CA HIS A 14 -20.85 2.44 -16.84
C HIS A 14 -21.02 1.79 -18.22
N LYS A 15 -20.44 0.64 -18.44
CA LYS A 15 -20.37 0.00 -19.76
C LYS A 15 -21.35 -1.17 -19.96
N GLU A 16 -21.85 -1.72 -18.87
CA GLU A 16 -22.64 -2.95 -18.92
C GLU A 16 -23.56 -3.09 -17.71
N GLU A 17 -24.60 -3.91 -17.87
CA GLU A 17 -25.46 -4.33 -16.78
C GLU A 17 -24.72 -5.34 -15.88
N ILE A 18 -24.93 -5.26 -14.57
CA ILE A 18 -24.36 -6.19 -13.61
C ILE A 18 -25.29 -7.41 -13.50
N LYS A 19 -24.90 -8.54 -14.08
CA LYS A 19 -25.62 -9.82 -13.98
C LYS A 19 -25.22 -10.62 -12.74
N ALA A 20 -23.96 -10.45 -12.30
CA ALA A 20 -23.42 -11.08 -11.11
C ALA A 20 -22.33 -10.20 -10.52
N ALA A 21 -22.22 -10.17 -9.20
CA ALA A 21 -21.14 -9.45 -8.52
C ALA A 21 -20.59 -10.29 -7.38
N ARG A 22 -19.27 -10.18 -7.15
CA ARG A 22 -18.58 -10.85 -6.06
C ARG A 22 -17.61 -9.89 -5.39
N ILE A 23 -17.59 -9.88 -4.07
CA ILE A 23 -16.68 -9.05 -3.27
C ILE A 23 -15.67 -9.96 -2.57
N ARG A 24 -14.40 -9.72 -2.81
CA ARG A 24 -13.30 -10.46 -2.18
C ARG A 24 -12.56 -9.61 -1.14
N PRO A 25 -11.98 -10.28 -0.12
CA PRO A 25 -11.96 -11.70 0.20
C PRO A 25 -13.34 -12.25 0.59
N LEU A 26 -13.66 -13.46 0.14
CA LEU A 26 -14.95 -14.11 0.44
C LEU A 26 -15.15 -14.33 1.95
N SER A 27 -14.06 -14.45 2.70
CA SER A 27 -14.08 -14.62 4.17
C SER A 27 -14.70 -13.43 4.92
N TYR A 28 -14.89 -12.28 4.28
CA TYR A 28 -15.59 -11.14 4.89
C TYR A 28 -17.11 -11.29 4.84
N GLY A 29 -17.65 -12.23 4.06
CA GLY A 29 -19.09 -12.51 3.99
C GLY A 29 -19.92 -11.36 3.42
N ILE A 30 -19.32 -10.45 2.65
CA ILE A 30 -20.01 -9.29 2.09
C ILE A 30 -20.78 -9.72 0.85
N THR A 31 -22.12 -9.61 0.91
CA THR A 31 -23.01 -9.93 -0.21
C THR A 31 -23.55 -8.64 -0.79
N PRO A 32 -23.23 -8.29 -2.06
CA PRO A 32 -23.75 -7.10 -2.70
C PRO A 32 -25.23 -7.29 -3.11
N GLN A 33 -26.00 -6.22 -3.08
CA GLN A 33 -27.30 -6.12 -3.71
C GLN A 33 -27.12 -5.50 -5.10
N VAL A 34 -27.68 -6.12 -6.13
CA VAL A 34 -27.52 -5.66 -7.52
C VAL A 34 -28.86 -5.18 -8.06
N SER A 35 -28.87 -4.01 -8.70
CA SER A 35 -30.00 -3.44 -9.41
C SER A 35 -29.53 -2.75 -10.70
N GLY A 36 -29.83 -3.35 -11.86
CA GLY A 36 -29.37 -2.86 -13.15
C GLY A 36 -27.86 -2.85 -13.26
N ASN A 37 -27.29 -1.69 -13.45
CA ASN A 37 -25.83 -1.48 -13.54
C ASN A 37 -25.18 -1.03 -12.22
N THR A 38 -25.90 -1.12 -11.10
CA THR A 38 -25.41 -0.64 -9.80
C THR A 38 -25.46 -1.79 -8.78
N LEU A 39 -24.40 -1.92 -7.97
CA LEU A 39 -24.35 -2.77 -6.80
C LEU A 39 -24.14 -1.93 -5.54
N THR A 40 -24.74 -2.36 -4.44
CA THR A 40 -24.61 -1.72 -3.13
C THR A 40 -24.27 -2.74 -2.05
N PHE A 41 -23.51 -2.32 -1.05
CA PHE A 41 -23.20 -3.11 0.14
C PHE A 41 -22.81 -2.22 1.30
N LYS A 42 -22.84 -2.76 2.52
CA LYS A 42 -22.45 -2.04 3.73
C LYS A 42 -21.11 -2.48 4.26
N LEU A 43 -20.37 -1.54 4.82
CA LEU A 43 -19.15 -1.77 5.58
C LEU A 43 -19.33 -1.21 6.99
N ASN A 44 -19.03 -2.01 7.99
CA ASN A 44 -19.02 -1.63 9.41
C ASN A 44 -17.61 -1.52 9.99
N SER A 45 -16.60 -1.74 9.17
CA SER A 45 -15.19 -1.62 9.53
C SER A 45 -14.32 -1.47 8.26
N PRO A 46 -13.14 -0.84 8.36
CA PRO A 46 -12.19 -0.72 7.27
C PRO A 46 -11.83 -2.06 6.63
N ARG A 47 -11.79 -2.10 5.29
CA ARG A 47 -11.50 -3.29 4.49
C ARG A 47 -10.78 -2.92 3.20
N ASN A 48 -9.87 -3.80 2.77
CA ASN A 48 -9.30 -3.79 1.43
C ASN A 48 -10.06 -4.82 0.60
N LEU A 49 -10.73 -4.39 -0.46
CA LEU A 49 -11.66 -5.22 -1.23
C LEU A 49 -11.30 -5.24 -2.72
N SER A 50 -11.67 -6.32 -3.37
CA SER A 50 -11.74 -6.42 -4.81
C SER A 50 -13.17 -6.77 -5.22
N ILE A 51 -13.76 -5.99 -6.13
CA ILE A 51 -15.13 -6.11 -6.60
C ILE A 51 -15.09 -6.62 -8.03
N GLU A 52 -15.58 -7.85 -8.22
CA GLU A 52 -15.69 -8.52 -9.52
C GLU A 52 -17.10 -8.35 -10.05
N VAL A 53 -17.23 -8.01 -11.32
CA VAL A 53 -18.49 -7.89 -12.04
C VAL A 53 -18.52 -8.89 -13.18
N ASN A 54 -19.62 -9.61 -13.33
CA ASN A 54 -19.87 -10.55 -14.43
C ASN A 54 -18.81 -11.66 -14.59
N GLY A 55 -18.09 -12.00 -13.50
CA GLY A 55 -17.06 -13.03 -13.50
C GLY A 55 -15.70 -12.58 -14.04
N ASP A 56 -15.53 -11.30 -14.37
CA ASP A 56 -14.24 -10.76 -14.77
C ASP A 56 -13.36 -10.58 -13.52
N ILE A 57 -12.25 -11.31 -13.47
CA ILE A 57 -11.28 -11.27 -12.39
C ILE A 57 -10.08 -10.35 -12.68
N PHE A 58 -9.97 -9.87 -13.92
CA PHE A 58 -8.84 -9.04 -14.36
C PHE A 58 -9.16 -7.54 -14.35
N HIS A 59 -10.39 -7.14 -14.68
CA HIS A 59 -10.82 -5.74 -14.71
C HIS A 59 -11.69 -5.38 -13.50
N ASN A 60 -11.32 -5.88 -12.34
CA ASN A 60 -12.05 -5.62 -11.10
C ASN A 60 -11.70 -4.27 -10.48
N LEU A 61 -12.62 -3.76 -9.67
CA LEU A 61 -12.40 -2.54 -8.89
C LEU A 61 -11.77 -2.91 -7.54
N HIS A 62 -10.58 -2.37 -7.27
CA HIS A 62 -10.02 -2.39 -5.92
C HIS A 62 -10.54 -1.22 -5.10
N LEU A 63 -11.22 -1.52 -4.00
CA LEU A 63 -11.77 -0.54 -3.08
C LEU A 63 -11.02 -0.61 -1.74
N PHE A 64 -10.33 0.47 -1.41
CA PHE A 64 -9.58 0.58 -0.16
C PHE A 64 -10.30 1.52 0.80
N ALA A 65 -11.07 0.93 1.70
CA ALA A 65 -11.79 1.61 2.76
C ALA A 65 -10.92 1.58 4.02
N ASN A 66 -10.32 2.71 4.36
CA ASN A 66 -9.32 2.81 5.42
C ASN A 66 -9.92 3.37 6.72
N PRO A 67 -9.29 3.14 7.88
CA PRO A 67 -9.59 3.89 9.08
C PRO A 67 -9.21 5.37 8.89
N ILE A 68 -9.91 6.26 9.62
CA ILE A 68 -9.58 7.70 9.63
C ILE A 68 -8.10 7.91 9.91
N ASP A 69 -7.43 8.66 9.05
CA ASP A 69 -6.00 9.00 9.23
C ASP A 69 -5.84 10.09 10.28
N ARG A 70 -5.79 9.66 11.55
CA ARG A 70 -5.59 10.56 12.70
C ARG A 70 -4.16 11.12 12.77
N ASN A 71 -3.23 10.54 12.02
CA ASN A 71 -1.81 10.94 11.97
C ASN A 71 -1.51 11.92 10.83
N ASN A 72 -2.51 12.30 10.01
CA ASN A 72 -2.33 13.29 8.96
C ASN A 72 -1.70 14.57 9.55
N PRO A 73 -0.52 14.99 9.09
CA PRO A 73 0.14 16.20 9.60
C PRO A 73 -0.60 17.48 9.20
N LEU A 74 -1.38 17.44 8.13
CA LEU A 74 -2.21 18.55 7.68
C LEU A 74 -3.59 18.48 8.35
N LYS A 75 -3.80 19.31 9.37
CA LYS A 75 -5.10 19.38 10.05
C LYS A 75 -6.08 20.26 9.28
N PRO A 76 -7.41 20.04 9.44
CA PRO A 76 -8.41 20.90 8.83
C PRO A 76 -8.16 22.39 9.10
N GLY A 77 -8.24 23.22 8.05
CA GLY A 77 -7.96 24.66 8.15
C GLY A 77 -6.49 25.06 8.25
N MET A 78 -5.56 24.10 8.31
CA MET A 78 -4.13 24.41 8.34
C MET A 78 -3.60 24.76 6.95
N ASN A 79 -2.80 25.83 6.85
CA ASN A 79 -2.07 26.15 5.62
C ASN A 79 -0.92 25.13 5.43
N PRO A 80 -0.88 24.39 4.29
CA PRO A 80 0.15 23.39 4.01
C PRO A 80 1.58 23.94 4.06
N LYS A 81 1.79 25.24 3.80
CA LYS A 81 3.10 25.88 3.90
C LYS A 81 3.70 25.81 5.31
N LYS A 82 2.87 25.66 6.36
CA LYS A 82 3.36 25.48 7.72
C LYS A 82 4.11 24.16 7.93
N LEU A 83 3.78 23.11 7.15
CA LEU A 83 4.45 21.80 7.22
C LEU A 83 5.92 21.90 6.81
N LYS A 84 6.29 22.83 5.91
CA LYS A 84 7.68 23.06 5.49
C LYS A 84 8.61 23.50 6.63
N LYS A 85 8.07 23.98 7.74
CA LYS A 85 8.84 24.34 8.93
C LYS A 85 9.31 23.14 9.74
N ASN A 86 8.64 21.99 9.60
CA ASN A 86 9.05 20.75 10.24
C ASN A 86 10.18 20.10 9.43
N ARG A 87 11.41 20.29 9.86
CA ARG A 87 12.59 19.75 9.18
C ARG A 87 12.65 18.22 9.16
N ASN A 88 11.87 17.55 10.03
CA ASN A 88 11.82 16.08 10.07
C ASN A 88 10.72 15.50 9.20
N LEU A 89 9.89 16.33 8.56
CA LEU A 89 8.80 15.92 7.69
C LEU A 89 9.10 16.24 6.23
N ILE A 90 9.02 15.22 5.38
CA ILE A 90 8.94 15.33 3.93
C ILE A 90 7.46 15.15 3.57
N TYR A 91 6.83 16.13 2.97
CA TYR A 91 5.40 16.15 2.71
C TYR A 91 5.10 16.24 1.22
N PHE A 92 4.35 15.25 0.72
CA PHE A 92 3.78 15.26 -0.62
C PHE A 92 2.27 15.54 -0.52
N GLY A 93 1.84 16.73 -0.96
CA GLY A 93 0.43 17.11 -1.05
C GLY A 93 -0.26 16.50 -2.27
N PRO A 94 -1.60 16.67 -2.42
CA PRO A 94 -2.31 16.20 -3.60
C PRO A 94 -1.67 16.69 -4.90
N GLY A 95 -1.67 15.85 -5.95
CA GLY A 95 -1.06 16.11 -7.26
C GLY A 95 0.07 15.14 -7.61
N ILE A 96 0.69 15.34 -8.77
CA ILE A 96 1.76 14.49 -9.28
C ILE A 96 3.11 15.09 -8.89
N HIS A 97 3.98 14.25 -8.33
CA HIS A 97 5.32 14.61 -7.88
C HIS A 97 6.34 13.70 -8.55
N GLN A 98 7.16 14.24 -9.45
CA GLN A 98 8.29 13.52 -10.04
C GLN A 98 9.50 13.64 -9.11
N LEU A 99 10.07 12.49 -8.70
CA LEU A 99 11.29 12.50 -7.90
C LEU A 99 12.52 12.78 -8.77
N PRO A 100 13.40 13.70 -8.40
CA PRO A 100 14.67 13.89 -9.07
C PRO A 100 15.50 12.59 -9.05
N GLY A 101 15.95 12.12 -10.23
CA GLY A 101 16.70 10.86 -10.34
C GLY A 101 15.89 9.62 -9.93
N ASP A 102 14.56 9.69 -10.00
CA ASP A 102 13.60 8.61 -9.75
C ASP A 102 13.71 7.94 -8.37
N THR A 103 14.48 8.51 -7.44
CA THR A 103 14.61 7.92 -6.10
C THR A 103 14.80 9.01 -5.04
N LEU A 104 14.04 8.89 -3.95
CA LEU A 104 14.24 9.65 -2.73
C LEU A 104 14.82 8.72 -1.65
N ASP A 105 16.12 8.85 -1.36
CA ASP A 105 16.71 8.24 -0.17
C ASP A 105 16.30 9.02 1.08
N VAL A 106 15.57 8.36 1.98
CA VAL A 106 15.05 8.99 3.20
C VAL A 106 16.09 8.89 4.31
N PRO A 107 16.61 10.02 4.81
CA PRO A 107 17.58 10.00 5.91
C PRO A 107 16.98 9.46 7.21
N SER A 108 17.83 8.97 8.11
CA SER A 108 17.43 8.52 9.46
C SER A 108 16.67 9.61 10.22
N GLY A 109 15.69 9.17 11.00
CA GLY A 109 14.85 10.04 11.83
C GLY A 109 13.82 10.86 11.07
N LYS A 110 13.67 10.67 9.75
CA LYS A 110 12.68 11.39 8.95
C LYS A 110 11.35 10.68 8.86
N THR A 111 10.34 11.49 8.68
CA THR A 111 8.98 11.07 8.36
C THR A 111 8.63 11.53 6.95
N VAL A 112 8.14 10.64 6.12
CA VAL A 112 7.56 10.96 4.80
C VAL A 112 6.06 10.78 4.88
N TYR A 113 5.30 11.80 4.55
CA TYR A 113 3.84 11.72 4.45
C TYR A 113 3.39 11.97 3.02
N ILE A 114 2.63 11.00 2.47
CA ILE A 114 2.06 11.07 1.13
C ILE A 114 0.54 11.22 1.27
N SER A 115 0.03 12.40 1.00
CA SER A 115 -1.38 12.75 1.17
C SER A 115 -2.28 11.95 0.24
N GLY A 116 -3.54 11.74 0.62
CA GLY A 116 -4.55 11.26 -0.33
C GLY A 116 -4.62 12.17 -1.56
N GLY A 117 -4.65 11.56 -2.76
CA GLY A 117 -4.58 12.28 -4.04
C GLY A 117 -3.16 12.70 -4.46
N ALA A 118 -2.12 12.39 -3.69
CA ALA A 118 -0.73 12.51 -4.14
C ALA A 118 -0.30 11.27 -4.91
N ILE A 119 0.35 11.48 -6.04
CA ILE A 119 1.02 10.44 -6.85
C ILE A 119 2.50 10.79 -6.90
N VAL A 120 3.33 9.99 -6.26
CA VAL A 120 4.79 10.16 -6.28
C VAL A 120 5.37 9.19 -7.30
N ARG A 121 5.93 9.73 -8.38
CA ARG A 121 6.61 8.97 -9.43
C ARG A 121 8.07 8.78 -9.06
N GLY A 122 8.44 7.52 -8.88
CA GLY A 122 9.77 7.10 -8.43
C GLY A 122 9.71 6.15 -7.24
N CYS A 123 10.85 5.92 -6.60
CA CYS A 123 11.00 5.07 -5.43
C CYS A 123 11.29 5.90 -4.17
N ILE A 124 10.54 5.72 -3.11
CA ILE A 124 10.88 6.22 -1.76
C ILE A 124 11.62 5.11 -1.03
N ARG A 125 12.88 5.35 -0.68
CA ARG A 125 13.79 4.32 -0.19
C ARG A 125 14.39 4.66 1.17
N ALA A 126 14.23 3.75 2.14
CA ALA A 126 15.05 3.75 3.34
C ALA A 126 16.28 2.87 3.07
N LYS A 127 17.47 3.46 2.94
CA LYS A 127 18.73 2.75 2.70
C LYS A 127 19.79 3.17 3.71
N ASN A 128 20.35 2.19 4.43
CA ASN A 128 21.29 2.43 5.52
C ASN A 128 20.76 3.46 6.54
N ALA A 129 19.45 3.38 6.85
CA ALA A 129 18.75 4.37 7.66
C ALA A 129 18.08 3.74 8.88
N GLU A 130 17.87 4.56 9.92
CA GLU A 130 17.18 4.15 11.14
C GLU A 130 16.06 5.12 11.49
N ASN A 131 15.01 4.58 12.16
CA ASN A 131 13.89 5.38 12.67
C ASN A 131 13.19 6.19 11.56
N VAL A 132 12.85 5.55 10.45
CA VAL A 132 12.14 6.17 9.33
C VAL A 132 10.67 5.73 9.33
N THR A 133 9.78 6.69 9.11
CA THR A 133 8.35 6.43 8.90
C THR A 133 7.92 6.96 7.53
N ILE A 134 7.29 6.11 6.72
CA ILE A 134 6.73 6.46 5.40
C ILE A 134 5.25 6.11 5.44
N PHE A 135 4.36 7.11 5.39
CA PHE A 135 2.94 6.81 5.56
C PHE A 135 2.02 7.79 4.84
N GLY A 136 0.73 7.48 4.78
CA GLY A 136 -0.31 8.31 4.18
C GLY A 136 -1.38 7.53 3.45
N ARG A 137 -1.99 8.17 2.46
CA ARG A 137 -3.07 7.62 1.62
C ARG A 137 -2.81 7.80 0.13
N GLY A 138 -1.64 8.29 -0.22
CA GLY A 138 -1.24 8.49 -1.60
C GLY A 138 -0.64 7.26 -2.25
N GLU A 139 -0.20 7.44 -3.47
CA GLU A 139 0.37 6.42 -4.33
C GLU A 139 1.85 6.70 -4.59
N VAL A 140 2.66 5.65 -4.60
CA VAL A 140 4.11 5.71 -4.90
C VAL A 140 4.44 4.61 -5.88
N HIS A 141 4.88 4.96 -7.08
CA HIS A 141 5.32 4.00 -8.08
C HIS A 141 6.37 4.58 -9.02
N PRO A 142 7.35 3.79 -9.47
CA PRO A 142 8.31 4.22 -10.49
C PRO A 142 7.63 4.35 -11.86
N GLU A 143 8.23 5.09 -12.77
CA GLU A 143 7.90 4.99 -14.18
C GLU A 143 8.45 3.66 -14.72
N GLY A 144 7.55 2.71 -15.02
CA GLY A 144 7.90 1.36 -15.45
C GLY A 144 7.96 0.34 -14.32
N ARG A 145 8.95 -0.56 -14.35
CA ARG A 145 9.07 -1.68 -13.41
C ARG A 145 9.82 -1.27 -12.14
N GLY A 146 9.53 -1.91 -11.04
CA GLY A 146 10.30 -1.78 -9.80
C GLY A 146 9.45 -1.42 -8.58
N ALA A 147 10.12 -1.22 -7.47
CA ALA A 147 9.50 -0.91 -6.20
C ALA A 147 9.20 0.58 -6.04
N GLY A 148 7.98 0.94 -5.68
CA GLY A 148 7.67 2.31 -5.28
C GLY A 148 8.18 2.63 -3.88
N VAL A 149 8.21 1.63 -2.98
CA VAL A 149 8.86 1.76 -1.67
C VAL A 149 9.88 0.64 -1.50
N SER A 150 11.08 0.92 -0.97
CA SER A 150 12.04 -0.13 -0.65
C SER A 150 12.80 0.14 0.66
N ILE A 151 13.17 -0.94 1.36
CA ILE A 151 13.85 -0.89 2.65
C ILE A 151 15.12 -1.73 2.56
N ILE A 152 16.28 -1.09 2.69
CA ILE A 152 17.58 -1.72 2.43
C ILE A 152 18.54 -1.43 3.58
N ASN A 153 19.10 -2.48 4.21
CA ASN A 153 20.10 -2.37 5.28
C ASN A 153 19.72 -1.35 6.36
N SER A 154 18.47 -1.39 6.80
CA SER A 154 17.87 -0.37 7.63
C SER A 154 17.23 -0.96 8.90
N LYS A 155 16.99 -0.12 9.90
CA LYS A 155 16.46 -0.56 11.19
C LYS A 155 15.35 0.35 11.70
N ASN A 156 14.34 -0.25 12.35
CA ASN A 156 13.19 0.46 12.90
C ASN A 156 12.47 1.32 11.85
N ILE A 157 11.97 0.64 10.82
CA ILE A 157 11.28 1.28 9.69
C ILE A 157 9.79 0.95 9.75
N ARG A 158 8.95 1.96 9.52
CA ARG A 158 7.51 1.81 9.42
C ARG A 158 7.01 2.34 8.08
N VAL A 159 6.22 1.52 7.38
CA VAL A 159 5.49 1.91 6.15
C VAL A 159 4.01 1.67 6.37
N GLU A 160 3.15 2.67 6.09
CA GLU A 160 1.72 2.52 6.39
C GLU A 160 0.80 3.24 5.40
N GLY A 161 -0.25 2.52 4.97
CA GLY A 161 -1.44 3.10 4.34
C GLY A 161 -1.36 3.37 2.85
N LEU A 162 -0.19 3.28 2.25
CA LEU A 162 0.10 3.66 0.86
C LEU A 162 -0.40 2.62 -0.15
N ILE A 163 -0.53 3.07 -1.40
CA ILE A 163 -0.61 2.22 -2.59
C ILE A 163 0.76 2.26 -3.26
N THR A 164 1.31 1.12 -3.64
CA THR A 164 2.62 1.00 -4.29
C THR A 164 2.65 -0.19 -5.26
N THR A 165 3.68 -0.28 -6.08
CA THR A 165 3.90 -1.46 -6.93
C THR A 165 4.48 -2.63 -6.13
N GLN A 166 5.61 -2.39 -5.47
CA GLN A 166 6.31 -3.35 -4.63
C GLN A 166 6.84 -2.63 -3.37
N CYS A 167 7.03 -3.40 -2.28
CA CYS A 167 7.62 -2.91 -1.04
C CYS A 167 8.60 -3.93 -0.44
N PRO A 168 9.72 -4.23 -1.10
CA PRO A 168 10.70 -5.20 -0.63
C PRO A 168 11.49 -4.70 0.58
N THR A 169 11.91 -5.66 1.42
CA THR A 169 12.75 -5.45 2.60
C THR A 169 13.99 -6.32 2.51
N GLY A 170 15.18 -5.75 2.48
CA GLY A 170 16.45 -6.48 2.37
C GLY A 170 17.49 -6.06 3.40
N GLY A 171 18.16 -7.05 4.06
CA GLY A 171 19.23 -6.81 5.02
C GLY A 171 18.83 -5.97 6.23
N SER A 172 17.56 -5.98 6.61
CA SER A 172 16.99 -5.02 7.55
C SER A 172 16.45 -5.68 8.83
N ASP A 173 16.20 -4.88 9.86
CA ASP A 173 15.70 -5.35 11.16
C ASP A 173 14.60 -4.43 11.69
N SER A 174 13.62 -5.01 12.38
CA SER A 174 12.53 -4.26 13.02
C SER A 174 11.75 -3.41 12.02
N VAL A 175 11.16 -4.06 11.03
CA VAL A 175 10.37 -3.42 9.97
C VAL A 175 8.89 -3.74 10.16
N THR A 176 8.05 -2.71 10.10
CA THR A 176 6.57 -2.85 10.13
C THR A 176 5.97 -2.26 8.86
N ILE A 177 5.25 -3.08 8.11
CA ILE A 177 4.49 -2.68 6.92
C ILE A 177 3.01 -2.94 7.21
N ARG A 178 2.23 -1.86 7.35
CA ARG A 178 0.82 -1.95 7.75
C ARG A 178 -0.10 -1.30 6.72
N ASN A 179 -1.20 -2.00 6.39
CA ASN A 179 -2.24 -1.48 5.48
C ASN A 179 -1.69 -0.92 4.16
N VAL A 180 -0.57 -1.47 3.66
CA VAL A 180 0.01 -1.13 2.36
C VAL A 180 -0.61 -2.01 1.29
N LYS A 181 -0.88 -1.43 0.11
CA LYS A 181 -1.44 -2.11 -1.04
C LYS A 181 -0.36 -2.19 -2.11
N ALA A 182 0.10 -3.40 -2.41
CA ALA A 182 1.05 -3.67 -3.49
C ALA A 182 0.29 -4.18 -4.72
N ILE A 183 0.37 -3.43 -5.81
CA ILE A 183 -0.35 -3.74 -7.05
C ILE A 183 0.62 -3.64 -8.22
N SER A 184 0.79 -4.73 -8.95
CA SER A 184 1.66 -4.79 -10.12
C SER A 184 1.03 -5.63 -11.22
N SER A 185 1.34 -5.29 -12.49
CA SER A 185 0.80 -5.95 -13.69
C SER A 185 1.86 -6.19 -14.77
N TYR A 186 3.13 -6.30 -14.38
CA TYR A 186 4.27 -6.50 -15.28
C TYR A 186 5.12 -7.70 -14.83
N GLY A 187 5.86 -8.33 -15.74
CA GLY A 187 6.74 -9.46 -15.40
C GLY A 187 7.75 -9.11 -14.30
N TRP A 188 7.94 -10.01 -13.33
CA TRP A 188 8.69 -9.78 -12.08
C TRP A 188 8.04 -8.72 -11.19
N GLY A 189 6.73 -8.64 -11.25
CA GLY A 189 5.92 -7.71 -10.47
C GLY A 189 5.56 -8.27 -9.11
N ASP A 190 6.56 -8.61 -8.31
CA ASP A 190 6.39 -9.11 -6.94
C ASP A 190 5.73 -8.09 -6.02
N GLY A 191 5.34 -8.53 -4.85
CA GLY A 191 4.73 -7.64 -3.83
C GLY A 191 5.72 -7.22 -2.75
N MET A 192 5.75 -7.98 -1.65
CA MET A 192 6.44 -7.62 -0.40
C MET A 192 7.49 -8.67 -0.03
N ASN A 193 8.56 -8.74 -0.81
CA ASN A 193 9.63 -9.71 -0.58
C ASN A 193 10.51 -9.35 0.61
N VAL A 194 11.03 -10.38 1.28
CA VAL A 194 11.96 -10.27 2.40
C VAL A 194 13.26 -10.98 2.05
N PHE A 195 14.38 -10.29 2.13
CA PHE A 195 15.71 -10.82 1.87
C PHE A 195 16.60 -10.62 3.09
N ALA A 196 17.13 -11.71 3.67
CA ALA A 196 18.10 -11.67 4.78
C ALA A 196 17.75 -10.66 5.88
N SER A 197 16.50 -10.62 6.34
CA SER A 197 16.00 -9.63 7.29
C SER A 197 15.35 -10.29 8.51
N ASN A 198 15.27 -9.54 9.61
CA ASN A 198 14.73 -10.04 10.87
C ASN A 198 13.64 -9.13 11.42
N ASN A 199 12.71 -9.70 12.21
CA ASN A 199 11.66 -8.96 12.90
C ASN A 199 10.83 -8.10 11.91
N VAL A 200 10.30 -8.73 10.87
CA VAL A 200 9.47 -8.05 9.85
C VAL A 200 8.01 -8.43 10.07
N LEU A 201 7.17 -7.42 10.24
CA LEU A 201 5.73 -7.57 10.39
C LEU A 201 4.98 -6.95 9.21
N PHE A 202 4.21 -7.78 8.52
CA PHE A 202 3.17 -7.35 7.58
C PHE A 202 1.80 -7.48 8.26
N ASP A 203 1.04 -6.40 8.35
CA ASP A 203 -0.24 -6.38 9.03
C ASP A 203 -1.31 -5.65 8.19
N GLY A 204 -2.35 -6.40 7.78
CA GLY A 204 -3.43 -5.86 6.98
C GLY A 204 -3.03 -5.42 5.57
N VAL A 205 -1.98 -6.00 4.99
CA VAL A 205 -1.54 -5.68 3.63
C VAL A 205 -2.47 -6.30 2.58
N PHE A 206 -2.53 -5.67 1.42
CA PHE A 206 -3.25 -6.16 0.25
C PHE A 206 -2.28 -6.27 -0.92
N CYS A 207 -2.10 -7.47 -1.44
CA CYS A 207 -1.24 -7.74 -2.59
C CYS A 207 -2.08 -8.27 -3.75
N ARG A 208 -1.99 -7.62 -4.90
CA ARG A 208 -2.51 -8.06 -6.20
C ARG A 208 -1.35 -7.94 -7.18
N ASN A 209 -0.62 -9.01 -7.33
CA ASN A 209 0.67 -8.99 -8.01
C ASN A 209 0.69 -9.98 -9.17
N SER A 210 1.37 -9.61 -10.24
CA SER A 210 1.57 -10.43 -11.44
C SER A 210 2.70 -11.46 -11.28
N ASP A 211 3.29 -11.53 -10.10
CA ASP A 211 4.26 -12.51 -9.66
C ASP A 211 4.05 -12.76 -8.17
N ASP A 212 5.05 -13.20 -7.42
CA ASP A 212 4.93 -13.53 -6.01
C ASP A 212 4.43 -12.37 -5.15
N CYS A 213 3.32 -12.53 -4.45
CA CYS A 213 2.83 -11.53 -3.49
C CYS A 213 3.83 -11.29 -2.36
N THR A 214 4.55 -12.33 -1.95
CA THR A 214 5.61 -12.27 -0.93
C THR A 214 6.50 -13.49 -1.03
N THR A 215 7.79 -13.29 -0.79
CA THR A 215 8.80 -14.34 -0.67
C THR A 215 9.69 -14.07 0.53
N VAL A 216 10.33 -15.12 1.06
CA VAL A 216 11.29 -14.99 2.15
C VAL A 216 12.56 -15.74 1.77
N TYR A 217 13.62 -15.01 1.49
CA TYR A 217 14.91 -15.53 1.05
C TYR A 217 16.01 -15.28 2.09
N ALA A 218 16.68 -16.33 2.53
CA ALA A 218 17.85 -16.22 3.40
C ALA A 218 19.04 -15.54 2.70
N THR A 219 19.20 -15.80 1.41
CA THR A 219 20.27 -15.22 0.58
C THR A 219 19.74 -15.01 -0.83
N CYS A 220 19.60 -13.76 -1.26
CA CYS A 220 19.12 -13.38 -2.59
C CYS A 220 19.50 -11.93 -2.89
N MET A 221 19.64 -11.58 -4.17
CA MET A 221 19.86 -10.21 -4.65
C MET A 221 21.03 -9.46 -3.97
N GLY A 222 22.09 -10.18 -3.61
CA GLY A 222 23.25 -9.61 -2.92
C GLY A 222 23.11 -9.51 -1.41
N PHE A 223 21.93 -9.71 -0.85
CA PHE A 223 21.74 -9.86 0.60
C PHE A 223 22.16 -11.25 1.05
N LYS A 224 22.82 -11.35 2.20
CA LYS A 224 23.31 -12.61 2.78
C LYS A 224 22.96 -12.66 4.24
N GLY A 225 22.54 -13.80 4.71
CA GLY A 225 22.17 -14.03 6.11
C GLY A 225 20.96 -14.96 6.22
N GLY A 226 20.30 -14.95 7.35
CA GLY A 226 19.06 -15.68 7.58
C GLY A 226 17.88 -14.72 7.61
N CYS A 227 16.66 -15.29 7.64
CA CYS A 227 15.46 -14.57 8.01
C CYS A 227 14.94 -15.13 9.34
N LYS A 228 14.54 -14.24 10.26
CA LYS A 228 14.00 -14.63 11.57
C LYS A 228 12.85 -13.72 11.95
N ASN A 229 11.80 -14.31 12.56
CA ASN A 229 10.61 -13.58 13.02
C ASN A 229 9.95 -12.77 11.89
N ILE A 230 9.61 -13.45 10.79
CA ILE A 230 8.83 -12.85 9.70
C ILE A 230 7.36 -13.23 9.95
N THR A 231 6.51 -12.25 10.14
CA THR A 231 5.09 -12.44 10.43
C THR A 231 4.24 -11.72 9.40
N MET A 232 3.25 -12.41 8.86
CA MET A 232 2.20 -11.82 8.05
C MET A 232 0.85 -12.17 8.65
N GLN A 233 0.02 -11.16 8.90
CA GLN A 233 -1.30 -11.33 9.52
C GLN A 233 -2.33 -10.38 8.90
N ASN A 234 -3.61 -10.74 9.02
CA ASN A 234 -4.75 -9.91 8.58
C ASN A 234 -4.67 -9.45 7.11
N SER A 235 -3.98 -10.22 6.26
CA SER A 235 -3.56 -9.79 4.93
C SER A 235 -4.30 -10.54 3.83
N THR A 236 -4.40 -9.92 2.66
CA THR A 236 -4.97 -10.51 1.45
C THR A 236 -3.88 -10.61 0.40
N LEU A 237 -3.61 -11.82 -0.07
CA LEU A 237 -2.64 -12.11 -1.10
C LEU A 237 -3.35 -12.72 -2.30
N TRP A 238 -3.15 -12.12 -3.46
CA TRP A 238 -3.72 -12.58 -4.71
C TRP A 238 -2.69 -12.44 -5.82
N ALA A 239 -2.00 -13.53 -6.14
CA ALA A 239 -1.13 -13.62 -7.31
C ALA A 239 -1.94 -14.03 -8.55
N ASP A 240 -1.51 -13.58 -9.70
CA ASP A 240 -2.07 -13.95 -11.03
C ASP A 240 -1.36 -15.15 -11.60
#